data_82a6e11f1057a25b65f15d66de13475e
#
_entry.id   82a6e11f1057a25b65f15d66de13475e
#
_cell.length_a   1.000
_cell.length_b   1.000
_cell.length_c   1.000
_cell.angle_alpha   90.00
_cell.angle_beta   90.00
_cell.angle_gamma   90.00
#
_symmetry.space_group_name_H-M   'P 1'
#
loop_
_entity.id
_entity.type
_entity.pdbx_description
1 polymer ?
#
loop_
_entity_poly.entity_id
_entity_poly.type
_entity_poly.pdbx_seq_one_letter_code
_entity_poly.pdbx_strand_id
1 'polypeptide(L)'
;PAPAVRIDRMAIVGKSQVIFSDEGVKPPFQTELSVIEAEVLNLDSSKPDQPSPARLEINTGRHARVKLTGTAKPFAEYLSLDLQSTVEALPILFLSVYIEPLLGYSVASGQLDAETELKVDKDQLDGETRMTFNGLEVEPVDEAKAAEMESTLSLPLGAALDMLRDKNGTIKLTVPISGDIASPEFDPSDALNQAIAKAVKQGALTYLSMAIQPYGALVAVAKYAGDAASSVRLAPVVFQPGSAELDSSLDDYLEKVAKIMQERPEINIRLCGVAVYSDRVALRGGGAAAASGKSAGQEAASLQDSKSKDKAQPAASPPPVSDDQLMELADQRAMAVKDRLVDQYKASAKHLVKCNPGIDSDDAQAEARVDLLI
;
A
#
# COMPACT_ATOMS: atom_id res chain seq x y z
N PRO A 1 0.58 -48.81 15.36
CA PRO A 1 0.93 -47.91 14.29
C PRO A 1 -0.24 -46.98 13.99
N ALA A 2 0.03 -45.70 13.86
CA ALA A 2 -0.99 -44.77 13.43
C ALA A 2 -1.46 -45.13 11.99
N PRO A 3 -2.74 -44.95 11.64
CA PRO A 3 -3.25 -45.22 10.30
C PRO A 3 -2.52 -44.30 9.29
N ALA A 4 -2.14 -44.88 8.14
CA ALA A 4 -1.54 -44.09 7.05
C ALA A 4 -2.62 -43.20 6.41
N VAL A 5 -2.28 -41.96 6.20
CA VAL A 5 -3.13 -40.97 5.51
C VAL A 5 -2.51 -40.64 4.16
N ARG A 6 -3.28 -40.74 3.10
CA ARG A 6 -2.91 -40.32 1.77
C ARG A 6 -3.95 -39.39 1.18
N ILE A 7 -3.49 -38.22 0.71
CA ILE A 7 -4.31 -37.23 0.03
C ILE A 7 -3.56 -36.85 -1.27
N ASP A 8 -4.15 -37.26 -2.40
CA ASP A 8 -3.52 -36.97 -3.70
C ASP A 8 -3.56 -35.49 -4.05
N ARG A 9 -4.64 -34.81 -3.62
CA ARG A 9 -4.80 -33.37 -3.84
C ARG A 9 -5.66 -32.72 -2.77
N MET A 10 -5.17 -31.61 -2.22
CA MET A 10 -5.94 -30.72 -1.35
C MET A 10 -5.90 -29.33 -1.97
N ALA A 11 -7.06 -28.72 -2.18
CA ALA A 11 -7.14 -27.41 -2.81
C ALA A 11 -8.27 -26.56 -2.23
N ILE A 12 -8.08 -25.24 -2.19
CA ILE A 12 -9.15 -24.28 -1.96
C ILE A 12 -9.69 -23.91 -3.33
N VAL A 13 -10.99 -24.09 -3.52
CA VAL A 13 -11.68 -23.84 -4.78
C VAL A 13 -12.73 -22.74 -4.63
N GLY A 14 -12.93 -21.95 -5.69
CA GLY A 14 -13.88 -20.85 -5.71
C GLY A 14 -13.27 -19.55 -5.21
N LYS A 15 -14.14 -18.56 -4.94
CA LYS A 15 -13.72 -17.27 -4.38
C LYS A 15 -13.68 -17.40 -2.87
N SER A 16 -12.47 -17.51 -2.33
CA SER A 16 -12.23 -17.62 -0.89
C SER A 16 -11.56 -16.35 -0.39
N GLN A 17 -12.01 -15.89 0.78
CA GLN A 17 -11.45 -14.72 1.45
C GLN A 17 -10.95 -15.14 2.83
N VAL A 18 -9.81 -14.59 3.22
CA VAL A 18 -9.23 -14.75 4.54
C VAL A 18 -9.09 -13.37 5.16
N ILE A 19 -9.66 -13.19 6.33
CA ILE A 19 -9.49 -11.96 7.10
C ILE A 19 -8.36 -12.22 8.08
N PHE A 20 -7.27 -11.46 7.95
CA PHE A 20 -6.20 -11.44 8.93
C PHE A 20 -6.42 -10.27 9.88
N SER A 21 -6.35 -10.51 11.18
CA SER A 21 -6.48 -9.51 12.22
C SER A 21 -5.36 -9.68 13.25
N ASP A 22 -4.62 -8.60 13.51
CA ASP A 22 -3.62 -8.53 14.56
C ASP A 22 -4.04 -7.48 15.59
N GLU A 23 -4.45 -7.96 16.79
CA GLU A 23 -4.84 -7.14 17.92
C GLU A 23 -3.66 -6.80 18.84
N GLY A 24 -2.47 -7.35 18.56
CA GLY A 24 -1.23 -7.09 19.31
C GLY A 24 -0.63 -5.71 19.03
N VAL A 25 -1.04 -5.05 17.95
CA VAL A 25 -0.59 -3.71 17.54
C VAL A 25 -1.65 -2.64 17.81
N LYS A 26 -1.25 -1.38 17.86
CA LYS A 26 -2.16 -0.24 18.08
C LYS A 26 -1.92 0.83 17.00
N PRO A 27 -2.96 1.21 16.23
CA PRO A 27 -4.30 0.59 16.18
C PRO A 27 -4.23 -0.88 15.74
N PRO A 28 -5.26 -1.72 16.04
CA PRO A 28 -5.31 -3.09 15.54
C PRO A 28 -5.23 -3.12 14.02
N PHE A 29 -4.42 -4.04 13.50
CA PHE A 29 -4.27 -4.21 12.05
C PHE A 29 -5.24 -5.28 11.54
N GLN A 30 -5.95 -4.97 10.47
CA GLN A 30 -6.82 -5.92 9.77
C GLN A 30 -6.64 -5.79 8.27
N THR A 31 -6.57 -6.92 7.58
CA THR A 31 -6.54 -6.97 6.11
C THR A 31 -7.32 -8.16 5.57
N GLU A 32 -7.87 -7.98 4.38
CA GLU A 32 -8.57 -9.03 3.64
C GLU A 32 -7.69 -9.57 2.52
N LEU A 33 -7.56 -10.88 2.47
CA LEU A 33 -6.79 -11.61 1.48
C LEU A 33 -7.73 -12.42 0.60
N SER A 34 -7.69 -12.21 -0.70
CA SER A 34 -8.47 -13.00 -1.67
C SER A 34 -7.60 -14.15 -2.17
N VAL A 35 -8.01 -15.38 -1.87
CA VAL A 35 -7.32 -16.60 -2.34
C VAL A 35 -7.69 -16.85 -3.79
N ILE A 36 -6.70 -16.81 -4.68
CA ILE A 36 -6.86 -17.09 -6.11
C ILE A 36 -6.59 -18.56 -6.38
N GLU A 37 -5.51 -19.09 -5.81
CA GLU A 37 -5.14 -20.50 -5.89
C GLU A 37 -4.50 -20.93 -4.56
N ALA A 38 -4.90 -22.09 -4.06
CA ALA A 38 -4.19 -22.77 -2.97
C ALA A 38 -4.30 -24.27 -3.17
N GLU A 39 -3.17 -24.92 -3.34
CA GLU A 39 -3.10 -26.34 -3.66
C GLU A 39 -1.89 -27.01 -3.01
N VAL A 40 -2.10 -28.20 -2.49
CA VAL A 40 -1.02 -29.12 -2.04
C VAL A 40 -1.30 -30.49 -2.64
N LEU A 41 -0.25 -31.12 -3.18
CA LEU A 41 -0.34 -32.41 -3.84
C LEU A 41 0.48 -33.48 -3.10
N ASN A 42 0.07 -34.74 -3.27
CA ASN A 42 0.83 -35.93 -2.89
C ASN A 42 1.18 -36.00 -1.39
N LEU A 43 0.27 -35.64 -0.51
CA LEU A 43 0.44 -35.85 0.92
C LEU A 43 0.30 -37.35 1.25
N ASP A 44 1.39 -38.00 1.71
CA ASP A 44 1.40 -39.42 2.03
C ASP A 44 2.24 -39.68 3.28
N SER A 45 1.57 -39.95 4.39
CA SER A 45 2.25 -40.19 5.67
C SER A 45 3.02 -41.55 5.72
N SER A 46 2.78 -42.44 4.76
CA SER A 46 3.55 -43.69 4.62
C SER A 46 4.89 -43.47 3.88
N LYS A 47 5.07 -42.28 3.29
CA LYS A 47 6.28 -41.89 2.55
C LYS A 47 6.82 -40.56 3.08
N PRO A 48 7.37 -40.52 4.28
CA PRO A 48 7.71 -39.24 4.94
C PRO A 48 8.71 -38.37 4.14
N ASP A 49 9.59 -39.01 3.36
CA ASP A 49 10.58 -38.30 2.53
C ASP A 49 10.07 -37.86 1.14
N GLN A 50 8.82 -38.21 0.81
CA GLN A 50 8.23 -37.79 -0.47
C GLN A 50 7.91 -36.29 -0.45
N PRO A 51 8.42 -35.49 -1.41
CA PRO A 51 8.05 -34.09 -1.50
C PRO A 51 6.59 -33.92 -1.91
N SER A 52 5.91 -33.00 -1.25
CA SER A 52 4.55 -32.56 -1.55
C SER A 52 4.62 -31.18 -2.19
N PRO A 53 4.36 -31.07 -3.51
CA PRO A 53 4.29 -29.78 -4.18
C PRO A 53 3.17 -28.90 -3.58
N ALA A 54 3.44 -27.61 -3.42
CA ALA A 54 2.49 -26.63 -2.93
C ALA A 54 2.49 -25.37 -3.81
N ARG A 55 1.31 -24.77 -3.96
CA ARG A 55 1.11 -23.50 -4.63
C ARG A 55 0.13 -22.67 -3.85
N LEU A 56 0.42 -21.37 -3.77
CA LEU A 56 -0.48 -20.37 -3.19
C LEU A 56 -0.40 -19.11 -4.02
N GLU A 57 -1.55 -18.58 -4.41
CA GLU A 57 -1.67 -17.24 -4.99
C GLU A 57 -2.78 -16.51 -4.27
N ILE A 58 -2.44 -15.33 -3.73
CA ILE A 58 -3.36 -14.45 -3.03
C ILE A 58 -3.22 -13.03 -3.55
N ASN A 59 -4.33 -12.29 -3.54
CA ASN A 59 -4.33 -10.84 -3.72
C ASN A 59 -4.67 -10.17 -2.39
N THR A 60 -4.01 -9.04 -2.12
CA THR A 60 -4.41 -8.11 -1.07
C THR A 60 -4.74 -6.75 -1.70
N GLY A 61 -5.94 -6.24 -1.44
CA GLY A 61 -6.48 -5.14 -2.22
C GLY A 61 -6.64 -5.50 -3.70
N ARG A 62 -6.58 -4.49 -4.58
CA ARG A 62 -6.84 -4.68 -6.02
C ARG A 62 -5.61 -5.07 -6.84
N HIS A 63 -4.44 -4.60 -6.45
CA HIS A 63 -3.26 -4.66 -7.30
C HIS A 63 -2.08 -5.42 -6.70
N ALA A 64 -2.10 -5.69 -5.40
CA ALA A 64 -1.04 -6.45 -4.75
C ALA A 64 -1.27 -7.95 -4.87
N ARG A 65 -0.22 -8.67 -5.22
CA ARG A 65 -0.24 -10.12 -5.43
C ARG A 65 0.92 -10.78 -4.72
N VAL A 66 0.62 -11.89 -4.08
CA VAL A 66 1.63 -12.78 -3.48
C VAL A 66 1.47 -14.16 -4.08
N LYS A 67 2.56 -14.70 -4.61
CA LYS A 67 2.64 -16.09 -5.10
C LYS A 67 3.68 -16.83 -4.29
N LEU A 68 3.38 -18.08 -3.98
CA LEU A 68 4.30 -19.01 -3.36
C LEU A 68 4.20 -20.34 -4.10
N THR A 69 5.34 -20.90 -4.46
CA THR A 69 5.44 -22.21 -5.08
C THR A 69 6.60 -22.96 -4.45
N GLY A 70 6.50 -24.28 -4.39
CA GLY A 70 7.61 -25.08 -3.89
C GLY A 70 7.19 -26.48 -3.50
N THR A 71 8.01 -27.09 -2.67
CA THR A 71 7.79 -28.44 -2.13
C THR A 71 8.08 -28.46 -0.64
N ALA A 72 7.37 -29.29 0.09
CA ALA A 72 7.65 -29.57 1.49
C ALA A 72 7.62 -31.10 1.72
N LYS A 73 8.30 -31.56 2.76
CA LYS A 73 8.20 -32.94 3.26
C LYS A 73 7.50 -32.92 4.62
N PRO A 74 6.17 -32.84 4.66
CA PRO A 74 5.43 -32.54 5.90
C PRO A 74 5.44 -33.68 6.92
N PHE A 75 5.84 -34.89 6.52
CA PHE A 75 5.89 -36.05 7.37
C PHE A 75 7.33 -36.55 7.67
N ALA A 76 8.35 -35.83 7.18
CA ALA A 76 9.75 -36.12 7.47
C ALA A 76 10.04 -35.91 8.97
N GLU A 77 11.08 -36.59 9.47
CA GLU A 77 11.54 -36.43 10.85
C GLU A 77 11.98 -34.99 11.16
N TYR A 78 12.61 -34.35 10.17
CA TYR A 78 13.03 -32.96 10.22
C TYR A 78 12.32 -32.16 9.14
N LEU A 79 11.95 -30.93 9.45
CA LEU A 79 11.33 -30.05 8.46
C LEU A 79 12.25 -29.87 7.26
N SER A 80 11.71 -30.14 6.09
CA SER A 80 12.40 -29.91 4.82
C SER A 80 11.44 -29.26 3.85
N LEU A 81 11.85 -28.14 3.29
CA LEU A 81 11.07 -27.41 2.29
C LEU A 81 12.00 -26.68 1.31
N ASP A 82 11.47 -26.40 0.13
CA ASP A 82 12.11 -25.58 -0.91
C ASP A 82 11.00 -24.71 -1.48
N LEU A 83 11.07 -23.41 -1.20
CA LEU A 83 10.02 -22.45 -1.50
C LEU A 83 10.56 -21.27 -2.32
N GLN A 84 9.78 -20.85 -3.27
CA GLN A 84 9.95 -19.60 -4.00
C GLN A 84 8.71 -18.74 -3.81
N SER A 85 8.89 -17.48 -3.49
CA SER A 85 7.79 -16.55 -3.41
C SER A 85 8.07 -15.28 -4.19
N THR A 86 6.99 -14.68 -4.72
CA THR A 86 7.02 -13.34 -5.32
C THR A 86 5.93 -12.50 -4.67
N VAL A 87 6.28 -11.27 -4.35
CA VAL A 87 5.37 -10.22 -3.89
C VAL A 87 5.40 -9.13 -4.94
N GLU A 88 4.25 -8.70 -5.42
CA GLU A 88 4.13 -7.66 -6.43
C GLU A 88 3.21 -6.54 -5.96
N ALA A 89 3.66 -5.30 -6.13
CA ALA A 89 2.90 -4.09 -5.93
C ALA A 89 2.25 -3.96 -4.53
N LEU A 90 2.90 -4.51 -3.47
CA LEU A 90 2.38 -4.49 -2.11
C LEU A 90 2.54 -3.10 -1.50
N PRO A 91 1.45 -2.36 -1.20
CA PRO A 91 1.55 -1.12 -0.44
C PRO A 91 2.10 -1.40 0.95
N ILE A 92 3.10 -0.64 1.41
CA ILE A 92 3.75 -0.89 2.72
C ILE A 92 3.36 0.10 3.82
N LEU A 93 2.42 1.01 3.55
CA LEU A 93 1.91 1.95 4.54
C LEU A 93 1.38 1.26 5.80
N PHE A 94 0.74 0.10 5.64
CA PHE A 94 0.21 -0.67 6.77
C PHE A 94 1.30 -1.18 7.72
N LEU A 95 2.56 -1.24 7.27
CA LEU A 95 3.66 -1.62 8.14
C LEU A 95 3.97 -0.57 9.20
N SER A 96 3.47 0.66 9.06
CA SER A 96 3.67 1.74 10.04
C SER A 96 3.29 1.30 11.45
N VAL A 97 2.18 0.56 11.62
CA VAL A 97 1.74 0.07 12.93
C VAL A 97 2.77 -0.84 13.63
N TYR A 98 3.66 -1.47 12.86
CA TYR A 98 4.75 -2.30 13.36
C TYR A 98 6.07 -1.53 13.49
N ILE A 99 6.31 -0.59 12.58
CA ILE A 99 7.57 0.15 12.47
C ILE A 99 7.64 1.29 13.49
N GLU A 100 6.56 2.04 13.67
CA GLU A 100 6.50 3.18 14.57
C GLU A 100 6.90 2.85 16.02
N PRO A 101 6.37 1.76 16.64
CA PRO A 101 6.75 1.40 17.99
C PRO A 101 8.21 1.00 18.14
N LEU A 102 8.86 0.54 17.07
CA LEU A 102 10.23 0.04 17.08
C LEU A 102 11.24 1.13 16.72
N LEU A 103 10.97 1.89 15.66
CA LEU A 103 11.94 2.81 15.05
C LEU A 103 11.60 4.28 15.26
N GLY A 104 10.38 4.62 15.71
CA GLY A 104 9.93 6.00 15.82
C GLY A 104 9.66 6.69 14.47
N TYR A 105 9.55 5.91 13.41
CA TYR A 105 9.24 6.38 12.06
C TYR A 105 7.96 5.76 11.54
N SER A 106 7.18 6.55 10.80
CA SER A 106 6.03 6.11 10.01
C SER A 106 6.40 6.01 8.54
N VAL A 107 5.76 5.12 7.81
CA VAL A 107 5.89 5.05 6.34
C VAL A 107 4.92 6.05 5.73
N ALA A 108 5.44 7.11 5.11
CA ALA A 108 4.63 8.15 4.46
C ALA A 108 4.17 7.74 3.05
N SER A 109 5.00 6.97 2.34
CA SER A 109 4.65 6.34 1.06
C SER A 109 5.54 5.11 0.84
N GLY A 110 5.13 4.21 -0.04
CA GLY A 110 5.99 3.10 -0.44
C GLY A 110 5.22 1.90 -0.95
N GLN A 111 5.89 1.18 -1.84
CA GLN A 111 5.40 -0.06 -2.41
C GLN A 111 6.54 -1.06 -2.52
N LEU A 112 6.27 -2.31 -2.17
CA LEU A 112 7.24 -3.39 -2.15
C LEU A 112 6.96 -4.38 -3.27
N ASP A 113 8.00 -4.70 -4.02
CA ASP A 113 8.14 -5.93 -4.79
C ASP A 113 9.22 -6.77 -4.12
N ALA A 114 9.01 -8.08 -4.00
CA ALA A 114 9.99 -8.98 -3.41
C ALA A 114 10.03 -10.34 -4.12
N GLU A 115 11.23 -10.90 -4.18
CA GLU A 115 11.46 -12.27 -4.62
C GLU A 115 12.23 -12.98 -3.51
N THR A 116 11.69 -14.09 -3.04
CA THR A 116 12.30 -14.89 -1.96
C THR A 116 12.55 -16.30 -2.44
N GLU A 117 13.76 -16.79 -2.21
CA GLU A 117 14.13 -18.19 -2.34
C GLU A 117 14.49 -18.70 -0.96
N LEU A 118 13.84 -19.77 -0.50
CA LEU A 118 13.99 -20.28 0.85
C LEU A 118 14.09 -21.80 0.83
N LYS A 119 15.14 -22.32 1.43
CA LYS A 119 15.35 -23.75 1.58
C LYS A 119 15.54 -24.09 3.06
N VAL A 120 14.83 -25.10 3.53
CA VAL A 120 15.08 -25.72 4.82
C VAL A 120 15.46 -27.18 4.58
N ASP A 121 16.61 -27.58 5.08
CA ASP A 121 17.06 -28.95 5.05
C ASP A 121 17.48 -29.36 6.47
N LYS A 122 16.73 -30.32 7.04
CA LYS A 122 16.96 -30.80 8.42
C LYS A 122 17.03 -29.66 9.44
N ASP A 123 16.01 -28.80 9.41
CA ASP A 123 15.85 -27.63 10.27
C ASP A 123 16.87 -26.50 10.07
N GLN A 124 17.80 -26.65 9.12
CA GLN A 124 18.71 -25.58 8.74
C GLN A 124 18.10 -24.76 7.60
N LEU A 125 17.92 -23.47 7.87
CA LEU A 125 17.37 -22.48 6.95
C LEU A 125 18.50 -21.84 6.15
N ASP A 126 18.33 -21.76 4.84
CA ASP A 126 19.17 -20.98 3.91
C ASP A 126 18.28 -20.34 2.87
N GLY A 127 18.53 -19.09 2.58
CA GLY A 127 17.72 -18.36 1.60
C GLY A 127 18.15 -16.94 1.40
N GLU A 128 17.46 -16.28 0.47
CA GLU A 128 17.69 -14.89 0.12
C GLU A 128 16.36 -14.23 -0.25
N THR A 129 16.17 -13.01 0.21
CA THR A 129 15.07 -12.15 -0.26
C THR A 129 15.64 -10.93 -0.97
N ARG A 130 15.26 -10.75 -2.23
CA ARG A 130 15.52 -9.55 -3.01
C ARG A 130 14.29 -8.65 -2.94
N MET A 131 14.44 -7.47 -2.36
CA MET A 131 13.39 -6.49 -2.16
C MET A 131 13.64 -5.27 -3.03
N THR A 132 12.58 -4.76 -3.64
CA THR A 132 12.57 -3.50 -4.38
C THR A 132 11.51 -2.60 -3.79
N PHE A 133 11.92 -1.49 -3.20
CA PHE A 133 11.03 -0.47 -2.67
C PHE A 133 10.90 0.66 -3.67
N ASN A 134 9.68 0.91 -4.11
CA ASN A 134 9.34 1.99 -5.02
C ASN A 134 8.72 3.14 -4.23
N GLY A 135 9.28 4.35 -4.36
CA GLY A 135 8.77 5.55 -3.72
C GLY A 135 8.65 5.48 -2.19
N LEU A 136 9.58 4.76 -1.53
CA LEU A 136 9.61 4.66 -0.07
C LEU A 136 9.99 6.01 0.54
N GLU A 137 9.10 6.56 1.35
CA GLU A 137 9.33 7.72 2.21
C GLU A 137 8.97 7.36 3.65
N VAL A 138 9.75 7.88 4.59
CA VAL A 138 9.50 7.73 6.02
C VAL A 138 9.54 9.07 6.71
N GLU A 139 8.76 9.23 7.77
CA GLU A 139 8.68 10.45 8.56
C GLU A 139 8.86 10.12 10.05
N PRO A 140 9.64 10.90 10.81
CA PRO A 140 9.77 10.71 12.24
C PRO A 140 8.45 11.07 12.94
N VAL A 141 7.95 10.16 13.78
CA VAL A 141 6.73 10.34 14.60
C VAL A 141 7.01 10.27 16.11
N ASP A 142 8.15 9.71 16.50
CA ASP A 142 8.66 9.69 17.87
C ASP A 142 10.12 10.15 17.86
N GLU A 143 10.37 11.41 18.24
CA GLU A 143 11.70 12.02 18.16
C GLU A 143 12.74 11.26 19.01
N ALA A 144 12.35 10.70 20.16
CA ALA A 144 13.29 10.01 21.04
C ALA A 144 13.77 8.68 20.41
N LYS A 145 12.84 7.90 19.87
CA LYS A 145 13.17 6.64 19.17
C LYS A 145 13.87 6.87 17.85
N ALA A 146 13.44 7.89 17.11
CA ALA A 146 14.11 8.28 15.86
C ALA A 146 15.57 8.64 16.14
N ALA A 147 15.87 9.41 17.19
CA ALA A 147 17.23 9.75 17.58
C ALA A 147 18.05 8.53 18.02
N GLU A 148 17.45 7.53 18.68
CA GLU A 148 18.11 6.26 19.01
C GLU A 148 18.51 5.50 17.73
N MET A 149 17.58 5.38 16.79
CA MET A 149 17.84 4.75 15.48
C MET A 149 18.94 5.51 14.70
N GLU A 150 18.89 6.84 14.66
CA GLU A 150 19.87 7.68 14.01
C GLU A 150 21.27 7.53 14.65
N SER A 151 21.35 7.37 15.96
CA SER A 151 22.63 7.10 16.64
C SER A 151 23.25 5.79 16.21
N THR A 152 22.42 4.77 15.94
CA THR A 152 22.86 3.45 15.44
C THR A 152 23.35 3.53 13.99
N LEU A 153 22.66 4.28 13.14
CA LEU A 153 23.03 4.48 11.73
C LEU A 153 24.12 5.54 11.54
N SER A 154 24.41 6.37 12.54
CA SER A 154 25.28 7.56 12.47
C SER A 154 24.81 8.64 11.49
N LEU A 155 23.56 8.58 11.03
CA LEU A 155 22.89 9.58 10.18
C LEU A 155 21.36 9.42 10.26
N PRO A 156 20.57 10.47 9.93
CA PRO A 156 19.12 10.38 9.85
C PRO A 156 18.66 9.27 8.91
N LEU A 157 17.62 8.53 9.30
CA LEU A 157 17.10 7.40 8.49
C LEU A 157 16.70 7.84 7.09
N GLY A 158 16.07 9.01 6.95
CA GLY A 158 15.73 9.58 5.64
C GLY A 158 16.98 9.75 4.74
N ALA A 159 18.06 10.31 5.29
CA ALA A 159 19.32 10.46 4.57
C ALA A 159 19.97 9.11 4.22
N ALA A 160 19.86 8.11 5.10
CA ALA A 160 20.32 6.75 4.82
C ALA A 160 19.55 6.14 3.65
N LEU A 161 18.23 6.29 3.63
CA LEU A 161 17.41 5.82 2.52
C LEU A 161 17.70 6.56 1.22
N ASP A 162 17.93 7.89 1.28
CA ASP A 162 18.32 8.68 0.09
C ASP A 162 19.62 8.18 -0.55
N MET A 163 20.57 7.75 0.27
CA MET A 163 21.82 7.16 -0.23
C MET A 163 21.63 5.80 -0.92
N LEU A 164 20.57 5.08 -0.58
CA LEU A 164 20.22 3.79 -1.18
C LEU A 164 19.40 3.93 -2.47
N ARG A 165 18.77 5.10 -2.68
CA ARG A 165 17.93 5.33 -3.85
C ARG A 165 18.78 5.37 -5.12
N ASP A 166 18.31 4.67 -6.13
CA ASP A 166 18.80 4.84 -7.49
C ASP A 166 18.22 6.12 -8.13
N LYS A 167 18.65 6.40 -9.36
CA LYS A 167 18.18 7.58 -10.14
C LYS A 167 16.65 7.64 -10.36
N ASN A 168 15.95 6.57 -10.09
CA ASN A 168 14.49 6.46 -10.28
C ASN A 168 13.74 6.48 -8.92
N GLY A 169 14.43 6.79 -7.83
CA GLY A 169 13.86 6.79 -6.48
C GLY A 169 13.57 5.39 -5.92
N THR A 170 14.19 4.35 -6.51
CA THR A 170 13.98 2.96 -6.12
C THR A 170 15.12 2.49 -5.21
N ILE A 171 14.78 1.79 -4.13
CA ILE A 171 15.75 1.15 -3.22
C ILE A 171 15.71 -0.36 -3.46
N LYS A 172 16.87 -0.96 -3.68
CA LYS A 172 17.02 -2.41 -3.85
C LYS A 172 17.89 -2.98 -2.74
N LEU A 173 17.31 -3.93 -1.99
CA LEU A 173 17.99 -4.63 -0.92
C LEU A 173 17.99 -6.13 -1.20
N THR A 174 19.10 -6.78 -0.87
CA THR A 174 19.21 -8.23 -0.85
C THR A 174 19.53 -8.65 0.57
N VAL A 175 18.65 -9.44 1.15
CA VAL A 175 18.74 -9.88 2.55
C VAL A 175 18.93 -11.39 2.56
N PRO A 176 20.12 -11.88 2.95
CA PRO A 176 20.32 -13.30 3.21
C PRO A 176 19.57 -13.68 4.50
N ILE A 177 18.97 -14.87 4.49
CA ILE A 177 18.29 -15.46 5.64
C ILE A 177 18.93 -16.83 5.89
N SER A 178 19.51 -17.05 7.07
CA SER A 178 20.15 -18.32 7.41
C SER A 178 20.01 -18.63 8.89
N GLY A 179 20.20 -19.88 9.27
CA GLY A 179 20.20 -20.30 10.65
C GLY A 179 19.33 -21.50 10.95
N ASP A 180 19.17 -21.81 12.23
CA ASP A 180 18.24 -22.83 12.70
C ASP A 180 16.81 -22.27 12.71
N ILE A 181 15.82 -23.04 12.26
CA ILE A 181 14.42 -22.54 12.18
C ILE A 181 13.81 -22.24 13.55
N ALA A 182 14.33 -22.84 14.62
CA ALA A 182 13.90 -22.53 15.99
C ALA A 182 14.50 -21.21 16.50
N SER A 183 15.59 -20.74 15.89
CA SER A 183 16.28 -19.49 16.24
C SER A 183 17.03 -18.94 15.01
N PRO A 184 16.31 -18.48 13.97
CA PRO A 184 16.95 -17.96 12.76
C PRO A 184 17.78 -16.72 13.08
N GLU A 185 19.03 -16.73 12.66
CA GLU A 185 19.92 -15.59 12.76
C GLU A 185 19.55 -14.57 11.68
N PHE A 186 18.77 -13.59 12.06
CA PHE A 186 18.38 -12.49 11.20
C PHE A 186 18.57 -11.17 11.93
N ASP A 187 19.51 -10.37 11.47
CA ASP A 187 19.69 -8.99 11.91
C ASP A 187 19.37 -8.01 10.77
N PRO A 188 18.21 -7.31 10.85
CA PRO A 188 17.84 -6.32 9.85
C PRO A 188 18.86 -5.19 9.71
N SER A 189 19.57 -4.85 10.79
CA SER A 189 20.58 -3.76 10.78
C SER A 189 21.80 -4.13 9.98
N ASP A 190 22.21 -5.38 9.99
CA ASP A 190 23.35 -5.86 9.19
C ASP A 190 23.04 -5.78 7.68
N ALA A 191 21.85 -6.18 7.27
CA ALA A 191 21.42 -6.07 5.88
C ALA A 191 21.38 -4.61 5.39
N LEU A 192 20.85 -3.71 6.22
CA LEU A 192 20.79 -2.28 5.92
C LEU A 192 22.22 -1.67 5.85
N ASN A 193 23.07 -1.96 6.81
CA ASN A 193 24.46 -1.47 6.84
C ASN A 193 25.26 -1.95 5.62
N GLN A 194 25.11 -3.21 5.21
CA GLN A 194 25.74 -3.74 4.00
C GLN A 194 25.23 -3.03 2.74
N ALA A 195 23.92 -2.79 2.64
CA ALA A 195 23.32 -2.06 1.53
C ALA A 195 23.83 -0.61 1.44
N ILE A 196 23.88 0.11 2.58
CA ILE A 196 24.44 1.47 2.65
C ILE A 196 25.91 1.48 2.21
N ALA A 197 26.72 0.58 2.74
CA ALA A 197 28.16 0.50 2.37
C ALA A 197 28.35 0.24 0.87
N LYS A 198 27.47 -0.54 0.24
CA LYS A 198 27.50 -0.80 -1.20
C LYS A 198 27.07 0.43 -2.00
N ALA A 199 26.03 1.14 -1.58
CA ALA A 199 25.54 2.35 -2.24
C ALA A 199 26.57 3.49 -2.21
N VAL A 200 27.23 3.71 -1.09
CA VAL A 200 28.32 4.70 -0.94
C VAL A 200 29.47 4.43 -1.92
N LYS A 201 29.80 3.15 -2.14
CA LYS A 201 30.86 2.76 -3.11
C LYS A 201 30.45 2.98 -4.57
N GLN A 202 29.17 3.00 -4.89
CA GLN A 202 28.68 3.11 -6.28
C GLN A 202 28.43 4.56 -6.74
N GLY A 203 28.48 5.55 -5.85
CA GLY A 203 28.49 7.00 -6.19
C GLY A 203 27.24 7.45 -6.98
N ALA A 204 26.07 6.97 -6.64
CA ALA A 204 24.84 7.26 -7.40
C ALA A 204 24.13 8.52 -6.89
N LEU A 205 24.67 9.70 -7.18
CA LEU A 205 23.93 10.95 -7.07
C LEU A 205 23.89 11.62 -8.44
N THR A 206 22.70 11.91 -8.92
CA THR A 206 22.32 12.88 -9.96
C THR A 206 21.59 12.27 -11.16
N TYR A 207 20.41 12.82 -11.46
CA TYR A 207 19.74 12.99 -12.77
C TYR A 207 18.24 12.65 -12.81
N LEU A 208 17.41 13.28 -11.97
CA LEU A 208 15.96 13.27 -12.23
C LEU A 208 15.48 14.38 -13.18
N SER A 209 16.21 15.50 -13.26
CA SER A 209 15.76 16.68 -13.99
C SER A 209 15.80 16.61 -15.53
N MET A 210 16.49 15.62 -16.10
CA MET A 210 16.59 15.47 -17.58
C MET A 210 15.63 14.45 -18.19
N ALA A 211 14.93 13.67 -17.37
CA ALA A 211 14.14 12.53 -17.87
C ALA A 211 12.78 12.90 -18.49
N ILE A 212 12.29 14.15 -18.30
CA ILE A 212 10.87 14.49 -18.60
C ILE A 212 10.68 15.31 -19.87
N GLN A 213 11.72 15.59 -20.64
CA GLN A 213 11.55 16.19 -21.95
C GLN A 213 11.13 15.13 -22.98
N PRO A 214 10.02 15.29 -23.74
CA PRO A 214 9.37 16.53 -24.18
C PRO A 214 8.04 16.93 -23.49
N TYR A 215 7.68 16.33 -22.37
CA TYR A 215 6.36 16.50 -21.74
C TYR A 215 6.25 17.71 -20.81
N GLY A 216 7.08 18.71 -20.97
CA GLY A 216 7.16 19.90 -20.09
C GLY A 216 5.85 20.67 -19.86
N ALA A 217 4.81 20.48 -20.71
CA ALA A 217 3.51 21.10 -20.52
C ALA A 217 2.64 20.43 -19.44
N LEU A 218 3.02 19.25 -18.96
CA LEU A 218 2.32 18.54 -17.88
C LEU A 218 2.91 18.82 -16.49
N VAL A 219 4.03 19.55 -16.45
CA VAL A 219 4.76 19.82 -15.21
C VAL A 219 4.33 21.17 -14.64
N ALA A 220 3.59 21.15 -13.56
CA ALA A 220 3.34 22.33 -12.75
C ALA A 220 4.53 22.52 -11.79
N VAL A 221 5.35 23.55 -12.02
CA VAL A 221 6.43 23.91 -11.08
C VAL A 221 5.82 24.70 -9.94
N ALA A 222 5.37 24.01 -8.90
CA ALA A 222 4.97 24.65 -7.65
C ALA A 222 6.21 24.88 -6.78
N LYS A 223 6.59 26.15 -6.60
CA LYS A 223 7.55 26.56 -5.58
C LYS A 223 6.83 26.63 -4.24
N TYR A 224 6.90 25.56 -3.46
CA TYR A 224 6.60 25.63 -2.04
C TYR A 224 7.92 25.56 -1.27
N ALA A 225 8.11 26.51 -0.37
CA ALA A 225 9.24 26.58 0.54
C ALA A 225 9.06 25.54 1.66
N GLY A 226 9.92 24.55 1.68
CA GLY A 226 9.96 23.49 2.68
C GLY A 226 10.55 22.22 2.06
N ASP A 227 11.34 21.47 2.74
CA ASP A 227 12.26 20.37 2.41
C ASP A 227 11.92 19.36 1.27
N ALA A 228 10.89 19.59 0.48
CA ALA A 228 10.53 18.78 -0.69
C ALA A 228 11.10 19.34 -2.02
N ALA A 229 12.30 19.87 -2.02
CA ALA A 229 12.87 20.63 -3.14
C ALA A 229 13.31 19.80 -4.37
N SER A 230 13.05 18.51 -4.43
CA SER A 230 13.56 17.65 -5.52
C SER A 230 12.51 16.78 -6.25
N SER A 231 11.23 16.87 -5.93
CA SER A 231 10.22 16.10 -6.67
C SER A 231 9.62 16.91 -7.82
N VAL A 232 9.60 16.31 -9.00
CA VAL A 232 8.87 16.84 -10.14
C VAL A 232 7.39 16.56 -9.95
N ARG A 233 6.55 17.61 -10.01
CA ARG A 233 5.10 17.47 -9.85
C ARG A 233 4.42 17.53 -11.20
N LEU A 234 3.53 16.60 -11.45
CA LEU A 234 2.56 16.68 -12.54
C LEU A 234 1.35 17.52 -12.10
N ALA A 235 0.51 17.95 -13.03
CA ALA A 235 -0.71 18.65 -12.68
C ALA A 235 -1.59 17.77 -11.77
N PRO A 236 -2.17 18.30 -10.68
CA PRO A 236 -2.98 17.50 -9.78
C PRO A 236 -4.29 17.06 -10.46
N VAL A 237 -4.81 15.93 -10.05
CA VAL A 237 -6.14 15.47 -10.42
C VAL A 237 -7.14 16.05 -9.42
N VAL A 238 -7.99 16.96 -9.88
CA VAL A 238 -8.97 17.67 -9.03
C VAL A 238 -10.28 16.89 -8.96
N PHE A 239 -10.90 16.88 -7.78
CA PHE A 239 -12.16 16.20 -7.50
C PHE A 239 -13.25 17.17 -7.07
N GLN A 240 -14.50 16.74 -7.25
CA GLN A 240 -15.63 17.44 -6.64
C GLN A 240 -15.59 17.26 -5.12
N PRO A 241 -15.93 18.30 -4.34
CA PRO A 241 -16.00 18.19 -2.89
C PRO A 241 -16.89 17.04 -2.43
N GLY A 242 -16.39 16.23 -1.49
CA GLY A 242 -17.10 15.08 -0.92
C GLY A 242 -17.20 13.85 -1.84
N SER A 243 -16.57 13.87 -3.02
CA SER A 243 -16.60 12.77 -3.99
C SER A 243 -15.18 12.21 -4.25
N ALA A 244 -15.11 10.91 -4.54
CA ALA A 244 -13.94 10.23 -5.09
C ALA A 244 -14.17 9.78 -6.55
N GLU A 245 -15.25 10.23 -7.19
CA GLU A 245 -15.53 9.93 -8.59
C GLU A 245 -14.66 10.76 -9.52
N LEU A 246 -14.01 10.09 -10.49
CA LEU A 246 -13.22 10.75 -11.53
C LEU A 246 -14.11 11.27 -12.65
N ASP A 247 -14.00 12.55 -12.94
CA ASP A 247 -14.67 13.14 -14.10
C ASP A 247 -14.02 12.65 -15.41
N SER A 248 -14.85 12.38 -16.41
CA SER A 248 -14.39 11.93 -17.73
C SER A 248 -13.54 12.96 -18.48
N SER A 249 -13.62 14.23 -18.12
CA SER A 249 -12.75 15.29 -18.69
C SER A 249 -11.26 15.08 -18.35
N LEU A 250 -10.97 14.27 -17.33
CA LEU A 250 -9.60 13.93 -16.91
C LEU A 250 -9.00 12.77 -17.72
N ASP A 251 -9.79 12.09 -18.53
CA ASP A 251 -9.36 10.89 -19.27
C ASP A 251 -8.18 11.18 -20.21
N ASP A 252 -8.23 12.27 -20.97
CA ASP A 252 -7.13 12.69 -21.85
C ASP A 252 -5.83 12.99 -21.07
N TYR A 253 -5.96 13.51 -19.86
CA TYR A 253 -4.81 13.78 -18.99
C TYR A 253 -4.22 12.48 -18.45
N LEU A 254 -5.06 11.60 -17.91
CA LEU A 254 -4.62 10.32 -17.34
C LEU A 254 -4.03 9.39 -18.42
N GLU A 255 -4.57 9.42 -19.65
CA GLU A 255 -3.97 8.69 -20.78
C GLU A 255 -2.53 9.16 -21.07
N LYS A 256 -2.30 10.48 -21.05
CA LYS A 256 -0.95 11.04 -21.23
C LYS A 256 0.00 10.63 -20.09
N VAL A 257 -0.48 10.63 -18.83
CA VAL A 257 0.30 10.15 -17.68
C VAL A 257 0.67 8.67 -17.87
N ALA A 258 -0.30 7.84 -18.23
CA ALA A 258 -0.05 6.42 -18.50
C ALA A 258 0.94 6.21 -19.65
N LYS A 259 0.86 7.01 -20.70
CA LYS A 259 1.80 6.96 -21.83
C LYS A 259 3.23 7.31 -21.40
N ILE A 260 3.41 8.31 -20.53
CA ILE A 260 4.73 8.62 -19.96
C ILE A 260 5.28 7.40 -19.22
N MET A 261 4.47 6.73 -18.40
CA MET A 261 4.87 5.53 -17.66
C MET A 261 5.20 4.34 -18.59
N GLN A 262 4.50 4.21 -19.72
CA GLN A 262 4.80 3.15 -20.70
C GLN A 262 6.09 3.43 -21.47
N GLU A 263 6.37 4.70 -21.81
CA GLU A 263 7.60 5.12 -22.48
C GLU A 263 8.82 5.15 -21.53
N ARG A 264 8.55 5.28 -20.24
CA ARG A 264 9.53 5.37 -19.16
C ARG A 264 9.17 4.42 -18.01
N PRO A 265 9.30 3.11 -18.21
CA PRO A 265 8.82 2.12 -17.23
C PRO A 265 9.56 2.15 -15.89
N GLU A 266 10.66 2.88 -15.81
CA GLU A 266 11.43 3.07 -14.59
C GLU A 266 10.93 4.21 -13.69
N ILE A 267 10.00 5.07 -14.16
CA ILE A 267 9.50 6.19 -13.38
C ILE A 267 8.46 5.71 -12.38
N ASN A 268 8.63 6.10 -11.11
CA ASN A 268 7.63 5.93 -10.06
C ASN A 268 6.80 7.20 -9.94
N ILE A 269 5.48 7.07 -9.88
CA ILE A 269 4.56 8.18 -9.60
C ILE A 269 3.89 7.93 -8.26
N ARG A 270 4.07 8.86 -7.33
CA ARG A 270 3.38 8.86 -6.04
C ARG A 270 2.04 9.56 -6.19
N LEU A 271 0.98 8.93 -5.69
CA LEU A 271 -0.40 9.40 -5.72
C LEU A 271 -0.81 9.77 -4.31
N CYS A 272 -0.77 11.07 -4.01
CA CYS A 272 -1.03 11.61 -2.68
C CYS A 272 -2.41 12.28 -2.66
N GLY A 273 -3.41 11.60 -2.10
CA GLY A 273 -4.75 12.13 -1.95
C GLY A 273 -4.80 13.21 -0.88
N VAL A 274 -5.49 14.31 -1.17
CA VAL A 274 -5.65 15.44 -0.26
C VAL A 274 -7.13 15.78 -0.12
N ALA A 275 -7.64 15.72 1.11
CA ALA A 275 -8.95 16.23 1.48
C ALA A 275 -8.83 17.68 1.99
N VAL A 276 -9.89 18.44 1.80
CA VAL A 276 -9.89 19.89 2.08
C VAL A 276 -11.13 20.29 2.88
N TYR A 277 -11.17 21.56 3.30
CA TYR A 277 -12.31 22.09 4.05
C TYR A 277 -13.66 21.93 3.34
N SER A 278 -13.71 22.12 2.01
CA SER A 278 -14.93 21.96 1.21
C SER A 278 -15.47 20.51 1.24
N ASP A 279 -14.62 19.50 1.38
CA ASP A 279 -15.03 18.10 1.58
C ASP A 279 -15.79 17.93 2.89
N ARG A 280 -15.31 18.53 3.97
CA ARG A 280 -15.98 18.50 5.28
C ARG A 280 -17.37 19.12 5.21
N VAL A 281 -17.53 20.20 4.43
CA VAL A 281 -18.84 20.84 4.21
C VAL A 281 -19.75 19.96 3.37
N ALA A 282 -19.25 19.37 2.28
CA ALA A 282 -20.01 18.51 1.38
C ALA A 282 -20.49 17.24 2.08
N LEU A 283 -19.65 16.57 2.86
CA LEU A 283 -19.99 15.36 3.62
C LEU A 283 -21.03 15.64 4.71
N ARG A 284 -21.04 16.82 5.33
CA ARG A 284 -22.11 17.24 6.26
C ARG A 284 -23.46 17.45 5.56
N GLY A 285 -23.43 18.02 4.34
CA GLY A 285 -24.63 18.26 3.54
C GLY A 285 -25.23 16.99 2.92
N GLY A 286 -24.39 16.04 2.52
CA GLY A 286 -24.79 14.77 1.91
C GLY A 286 -25.52 13.82 2.85
N GLY A 287 -25.24 13.88 4.16
CA GLY A 287 -26.01 13.13 5.16
C GLY A 287 -27.50 13.51 5.22
N ALA A 288 -27.84 14.74 4.86
CA ALA A 288 -29.23 15.19 4.78
C ALA A 288 -29.94 14.74 3.47
N ALA A 289 -29.17 14.56 2.36
CA ALA A 289 -29.72 14.12 1.08
C ALA A 289 -29.94 12.61 1.01
N ALA A 290 -29.10 11.81 1.67
CA ALA A 290 -29.26 10.35 1.73
C ALA A 290 -30.43 9.90 2.62
N ALA A 291 -30.86 10.75 3.58
CA ALA A 291 -32.03 10.48 4.40
C ALA A 291 -33.37 10.87 3.73
N SER A 292 -33.34 11.69 2.65
CA SER A 292 -34.54 12.15 1.92
C SER A 292 -34.81 11.42 0.60
N GLY A 293 -34.00 10.45 0.22
CA GLY A 293 -34.04 9.75 -1.08
C GLY A 293 -34.88 8.46 -1.12
N LYS A 294 -35.92 8.30 -0.27
CA LYS A 294 -36.94 7.25 -0.43
C LYS A 294 -38.31 7.81 -0.10
N SER A 295 -38.95 8.44 -1.04
CA SER A 295 -40.38 8.38 -1.38
C SER A 295 -40.79 9.60 -2.19
N ALA A 296 -40.80 9.49 -3.50
CA ALA A 296 -41.62 10.31 -4.37
C ALA A 296 -42.34 9.38 -5.33
N GLY A 297 -43.54 9.00 -4.97
CA GLY A 297 -44.48 8.27 -5.80
C GLY A 297 -45.88 8.48 -5.23
N GLN A 298 -46.60 9.45 -5.80
CA GLN A 298 -48.05 9.59 -5.87
C GLN A 298 -48.91 9.39 -4.60
N GLU A 299 -49.59 10.41 -4.12
CA GLU A 299 -50.97 10.71 -4.54
C GLU A 299 -51.46 12.00 -3.86
N ALA A 300 -52.13 12.85 -4.65
CA ALA A 300 -52.88 14.01 -4.19
C ALA A 300 -54.23 13.55 -3.63
N ALA A 301 -54.63 14.11 -2.53
CA ALA A 301 -55.93 14.66 -2.19
C ALA A 301 -56.35 14.42 -0.75
N SER A 302 -56.71 15.49 -0.18
CA SER A 302 -57.82 15.82 0.71
C SER A 302 -57.43 16.35 2.09
N LEU A 303 -57.95 17.57 2.25
CA LEU A 303 -58.07 18.39 3.46
C LEU A 303 -58.74 17.65 4.63
N GLN A 304 -58.20 17.82 5.83
CA GLN A 304 -58.96 18.36 6.96
C GLN A 304 -58.15 18.36 8.26
N ASP A 305 -58.09 19.53 8.77
CA ASP A 305 -57.97 20.02 10.16
C ASP A 305 -57.85 18.99 11.31
N SER A 306 -56.75 19.07 12.05
CA SER A 306 -56.77 18.93 13.50
C SER A 306 -55.48 19.46 14.12
N LYS A 307 -55.66 20.53 14.93
CA LYS A 307 -54.64 21.08 15.84
C LYS A 307 -54.17 20.02 16.85
N SER A 308 -52.91 19.62 16.80
CA SER A 308 -52.19 19.19 17.97
C SER A 308 -50.82 19.86 18.00
N LYS A 309 -50.62 20.64 19.05
CA LYS A 309 -49.32 21.22 19.41
C LYS A 309 -48.42 20.10 19.95
N ASP A 310 -47.64 19.49 19.08
CA ASP A 310 -46.48 18.76 19.53
C ASP A 310 -45.24 19.60 19.23
N LYS A 311 -44.47 19.84 20.29
CA LYS A 311 -43.15 20.51 20.21
C LYS A 311 -42.28 19.71 19.26
N ALA A 312 -42.01 20.25 18.07
CA ALA A 312 -40.95 19.78 17.22
C ALA A 312 -39.61 19.87 18.03
N GLN A 313 -39.08 18.72 18.38
CA GLN A 313 -37.74 18.59 18.89
C GLN A 313 -36.82 19.04 17.76
N PRO A 314 -35.86 19.97 17.99
CA PRO A 314 -34.93 20.36 16.93
C PRO A 314 -34.24 19.09 16.43
N ALA A 315 -34.29 18.87 15.13
CA ALA A 315 -33.52 17.79 14.49
C ALA A 315 -32.05 17.92 14.95
N ALA A 316 -31.54 16.87 15.55
CA ALA A 316 -30.15 16.83 15.96
C ALA A 316 -29.25 17.16 14.77
N SER A 317 -28.39 18.17 14.91
CA SER A 317 -27.42 18.52 13.88
C SER A 317 -26.61 17.26 13.54
N PRO A 318 -26.36 16.98 12.26
CA PRO A 318 -25.56 15.82 11.90
C PRO A 318 -24.21 15.86 12.61
N PRO A 319 -23.68 14.70 13.02
CA PRO A 319 -22.41 14.64 13.76
C PRO A 319 -21.30 15.31 12.92
N PRO A 320 -20.30 15.89 13.58
CA PRO A 320 -19.18 16.49 12.85
C PRO A 320 -18.44 15.43 12.05
N VAL A 321 -18.07 15.75 10.81
CA VAL A 321 -17.21 14.88 9.98
C VAL A 321 -15.84 14.77 10.64
N SER A 322 -15.40 13.55 10.91
CA SER A 322 -14.10 13.27 11.52
C SER A 322 -12.95 13.42 10.52
N ASP A 323 -11.73 13.59 11.02
CA ASP A 323 -10.53 13.60 10.18
C ASP A 323 -10.31 12.23 9.53
N ASP A 324 -10.66 11.13 10.20
CA ASP A 324 -10.61 9.78 9.62
C ASP A 324 -11.47 9.65 8.37
N GLN A 325 -12.66 10.23 8.36
CA GLN A 325 -13.53 10.23 7.18
C GLN A 325 -12.95 11.04 6.01
N LEU A 326 -12.23 12.13 6.32
CA LEU A 326 -11.53 12.91 5.30
C LEU A 326 -10.32 12.18 4.76
N MET A 327 -9.54 11.51 5.62
CA MET A 327 -8.41 10.69 5.20
C MET A 327 -8.87 9.52 4.33
N GLU A 328 -9.97 8.86 4.72
CA GLU A 328 -10.57 7.79 3.90
C GLU A 328 -10.99 8.30 2.52
N LEU A 329 -11.63 9.47 2.45
CA LEU A 329 -11.99 10.08 1.16
C LEU A 329 -10.76 10.40 0.31
N ALA A 330 -9.70 10.93 0.93
CA ALA A 330 -8.45 11.22 0.24
C ALA A 330 -7.78 9.93 -0.27
N ASP A 331 -7.81 8.85 0.51
CA ASP A 331 -7.31 7.54 0.10
C ASP A 331 -8.11 6.94 -1.05
N GLN A 332 -9.44 7.03 -0.99
CA GLN A 332 -10.34 6.59 -2.08
C GLN A 332 -10.06 7.33 -3.39
N ARG A 333 -9.75 8.62 -3.36
CA ARG A 333 -9.35 9.41 -4.53
C ARG A 333 -8.05 8.91 -5.14
N ALA A 334 -7.02 8.72 -4.31
CA ALA A 334 -5.74 8.17 -4.78
C ALA A 334 -5.92 6.79 -5.41
N MET A 335 -6.78 5.95 -4.80
CA MET A 335 -7.11 4.64 -5.35
C MET A 335 -7.87 4.75 -6.68
N ALA A 336 -8.84 5.66 -6.81
CA ALA A 336 -9.60 5.87 -8.04
C ALA A 336 -8.68 6.26 -9.22
N VAL A 337 -7.69 7.14 -8.97
CA VAL A 337 -6.67 7.51 -9.96
C VAL A 337 -5.82 6.30 -10.34
N LYS A 338 -5.33 5.54 -9.35
CA LYS A 338 -4.55 4.32 -9.58
C LYS A 338 -5.32 3.30 -10.41
N ASP A 339 -6.56 3.02 -10.03
CA ASP A 339 -7.43 2.07 -10.72
C ASP A 339 -7.66 2.48 -12.18
N ARG A 340 -7.93 3.77 -12.43
CA ARG A 340 -8.12 4.30 -13.79
C ARG A 340 -6.85 4.12 -14.64
N LEU A 341 -5.68 4.45 -14.09
CA LEU A 341 -4.40 4.30 -14.78
C LEU A 341 -4.06 2.83 -15.07
N VAL A 342 -4.29 1.93 -14.11
CA VAL A 342 -3.96 0.50 -14.25
C VAL A 342 -5.00 -0.22 -15.12
N ASP A 343 -6.28 -0.11 -14.77
CA ASP A 343 -7.32 -0.93 -15.38
C ASP A 343 -7.64 -0.46 -16.81
N GLN A 344 -7.76 0.85 -17.01
CA GLN A 344 -8.13 1.42 -18.31
C GLN A 344 -6.91 1.67 -19.20
N TYR A 345 -5.86 2.30 -18.70
CA TYR A 345 -4.72 2.74 -19.50
C TYR A 345 -3.50 1.83 -19.40
N LYS A 346 -3.60 0.70 -18.69
CA LYS A 346 -2.57 -0.36 -18.60
C LYS A 346 -1.23 0.13 -18.07
N ALA A 347 -1.24 1.17 -17.23
CA ALA A 347 -0.04 1.56 -16.49
C ALA A 347 0.38 0.47 -15.49
N SER A 348 1.67 0.37 -15.22
CA SER A 348 2.19 -0.62 -14.27
C SER A 348 1.80 -0.26 -12.83
N ALA A 349 1.07 -1.14 -12.16
CA ALA A 349 0.71 -0.96 -10.76
C ALA A 349 1.94 -0.88 -9.83
N LYS A 350 3.07 -1.49 -10.22
CA LYS A 350 4.34 -1.51 -9.46
C LYS A 350 4.97 -0.12 -9.32
N HIS A 351 4.70 0.77 -10.25
CA HIS A 351 5.25 2.12 -10.30
C HIS A 351 4.25 3.22 -9.95
N LEU A 352 3.06 2.85 -9.47
CA LEU A 352 2.02 3.76 -8.96
C LEU A 352 1.90 3.58 -7.46
N VAL A 353 2.62 4.41 -6.71
CA VAL A 353 2.80 4.32 -5.26
C VAL A 353 1.78 5.21 -4.56
N LYS A 354 1.07 4.71 -3.57
CA LYS A 354 0.20 5.54 -2.73
C LYS A 354 0.98 6.20 -1.60
N CYS A 355 0.62 7.44 -1.29
CA CYS A 355 1.05 8.13 -0.08
C CYS A 355 0.02 7.93 1.05
N ASN A 356 0.41 8.26 2.27
CA ASN A 356 -0.55 8.53 3.33
C ASN A 356 -1.49 9.66 2.87
N PRO A 357 -2.80 9.53 3.10
CA PRO A 357 -3.75 10.59 2.78
C PRO A 357 -3.47 11.83 3.64
N GLY A 358 -3.65 13.00 3.05
CA GLY A 358 -3.46 14.29 3.72
C GLY A 358 -4.76 15.07 3.86
N ILE A 359 -4.78 15.99 4.84
CA ILE A 359 -5.84 16.97 5.03
C ILE A 359 -5.21 18.37 4.94
N ASP A 360 -5.67 19.16 3.97
CA ASP A 360 -5.30 20.56 3.81
C ASP A 360 -6.47 21.42 4.31
N SER A 361 -6.43 21.77 5.60
CA SER A 361 -7.47 22.59 6.26
C SER A 361 -7.11 24.06 6.36
N ASP A 362 -5.88 24.43 6.06
CA ASP A 362 -5.34 25.77 6.31
C ASP A 362 -5.72 26.75 5.21
N ASP A 363 -5.96 26.24 3.99
CA ASP A 363 -6.44 27.04 2.86
C ASP A 363 -7.91 26.74 2.56
N ALA A 364 -8.80 27.69 2.87
CA ALA A 364 -10.23 27.57 2.58
C ALA A 364 -10.54 27.52 1.07
N GLN A 365 -9.59 27.87 0.21
CA GLN A 365 -9.70 27.83 -1.25
C GLN A 365 -8.98 26.63 -1.86
N ALA A 366 -8.36 25.78 -1.04
CA ALA A 366 -7.70 24.57 -1.52
C ALA A 366 -8.70 23.65 -2.26
N GLU A 367 -8.26 23.11 -3.38
CA GLU A 367 -9.04 22.16 -4.17
C GLU A 367 -8.80 20.72 -3.68
N ALA A 368 -9.89 19.97 -3.60
CA ALA A 368 -9.86 18.54 -3.35
C ALA A 368 -9.11 17.83 -4.50
N ARG A 369 -8.02 17.10 -4.20
CA ARG A 369 -7.11 16.65 -5.26
C ARG A 369 -6.34 15.38 -4.93
N VAL A 370 -5.74 14.83 -5.97
CA VAL A 370 -4.63 13.89 -5.86
C VAL A 370 -3.40 14.53 -6.51
N ASP A 371 -2.36 14.72 -5.73
CA ASP A 371 -1.06 15.18 -6.21
C ASP A 371 -0.30 14.01 -6.84
N LEU A 372 0.28 14.23 -8.03
CA LEU A 372 1.11 13.26 -8.75
C LEU A 372 2.57 13.70 -8.68
N LEU A 373 3.38 12.98 -7.92
CA LEU A 373 4.79 13.28 -7.66
C LEU A 373 5.69 12.22 -8.31
N ILE A 374 6.72 12.68 -9.02
CA ILE A 374 7.74 11.79 -9.64
C ILE A 374 9.01 11.83 -8.80
#